data_6086416ffb13f1d3375d2dd60108451a
#
_entry.id   6086416ffb13f1d3375d2dd60108451a
#
_cell.length_a   1.000
_cell.length_b   1.000
_cell.length_c   1.000
_cell.angle_alpha   90.00
_cell.angle_beta   90.00
_cell.angle_gamma   90.00
#
_symmetry.space_group_name_H-M   'P 1'
#
loop_
_entity.id
_entity.type
_entity.pdbx_description
1 polymer ?
#
loop_
_entity_poly.entity_id
_entity_poly.type
_entity_poly.pdbx_seq_one_letter_code
_entity_poly.pdbx_strand_id
1 'polypeptide(L)'
;CDPKADSTNSLLGGKYIPTILDTVLEADSVREYTEVDVSKVLFEGYNGIVCAECGGPDPGIGCAGRGVITAIELMKEQGAFDSINPDFIFYDVLGDVVCGGFAMPLRQGIRQQVYVIVSP
;
A
#
# COMPACT_ATOMS: atom_id res chain seq x y z
N CYS A 1 -3.83 2.53 -0.37
CA CYS A 1 -4.64 1.30 -0.51
C CYS A 1 -5.78 1.50 -1.53
N ASP A 2 -5.45 2.07 -2.67
CA ASP A 2 -6.35 2.37 -3.77
C ASP A 2 -5.71 1.84 -5.07
N PRO A 3 -6.48 1.14 -5.95
CA PRO A 3 -5.97 0.68 -7.26
C PRO A 3 -5.45 1.81 -8.15
N LYS A 4 -5.98 3.02 -7.97
CA LYS A 4 -5.56 4.21 -8.71
C LYS A 4 -4.17 4.71 -8.32
N ALA A 5 -3.68 4.32 -7.13
CA ALA A 5 -2.34 4.60 -6.61
C ALA A 5 -1.94 6.09 -6.67
N ASP A 6 -2.84 6.97 -6.23
CA ASP A 6 -2.61 8.41 -6.21
C ASP A 6 -2.81 9.06 -4.83
N SER A 7 -3.04 8.26 -3.79
CA SER A 7 -3.27 8.73 -2.41
C SER A 7 -2.11 9.57 -1.87
N THR A 8 -0.88 9.23 -2.23
CA THR A 8 0.35 9.89 -1.73
C THR A 8 0.82 11.04 -2.63
N ASN A 9 0.17 11.26 -3.76
CA ASN A 9 0.58 12.22 -4.78
C ASN A 9 0.81 13.64 -4.21
N SER A 10 -0.09 14.13 -3.37
CA SER A 10 0.03 15.46 -2.75
C SER A 10 1.24 15.57 -1.81
N LEU A 11 1.59 14.49 -1.11
CA LEU A 11 2.75 14.44 -0.22
C LEU A 11 4.07 14.37 -1.00
N LEU A 12 4.02 13.89 -2.23
CA LEU A 12 5.16 13.72 -3.13
C LEU A 12 5.31 14.86 -4.16
N GLY A 13 4.63 15.98 -3.93
CA GLY A 13 4.71 17.15 -4.80
C GLY A 13 4.14 16.91 -6.21
N GLY A 14 3.09 16.11 -6.32
CA GLY A 14 2.43 15.79 -7.57
C GLY A 14 3.07 14.63 -8.36
N LYS A 15 4.02 13.92 -7.77
CA LYS A 15 4.68 12.78 -8.43
C LYS A 15 3.93 11.48 -8.17
N TYR A 16 3.81 10.66 -9.20
CA TYR A 16 3.39 9.27 -9.09
C TYR A 16 4.60 8.39 -8.80
N ILE A 17 4.41 7.40 -7.96
CA ILE A 17 5.45 6.44 -7.57
C ILE A 17 5.07 5.03 -8.05
N PRO A 18 6.04 4.14 -8.28
CA PRO A 18 5.78 2.72 -8.54
C PRO A 18 4.99 2.11 -7.40
N THR A 19 4.05 1.24 -7.72
CA THR A 19 3.29 0.51 -6.69
C THR A 19 4.04 -0.75 -6.26
N ILE A 20 3.70 -1.25 -5.07
CA ILE A 20 4.25 -2.50 -4.56
C ILE A 20 3.91 -3.65 -5.51
N LEU A 21 2.64 -3.69 -6.00
CA LEU A 21 2.20 -4.76 -6.90
C LEU A 21 2.86 -4.69 -8.27
N ASP A 22 3.05 -3.51 -8.85
CA ASP A 22 3.76 -3.38 -10.13
C ASP A 22 5.20 -3.90 -10.01
N THR A 23 5.87 -3.55 -8.91
CA THR A 23 7.24 -4.01 -8.65
C THR A 23 7.31 -5.54 -8.47
N VAL A 24 6.30 -6.15 -7.85
CA VAL A 24 6.17 -7.61 -7.75
C VAL A 24 5.99 -8.24 -9.13
N LEU A 25 5.10 -7.70 -9.94
CA LEU A 25 4.80 -8.23 -11.27
C LEU A 25 6.01 -8.11 -12.23
N GLU A 26 6.78 -7.04 -12.11
CA GLU A 26 8.02 -6.88 -12.88
C GLU A 26 9.10 -7.90 -12.47
N ALA A 27 9.17 -8.24 -11.17
CA ALA A 27 10.10 -9.25 -10.66
C ALA A 27 9.72 -10.67 -11.09
N ASP A 28 8.43 -10.95 -11.32
CA ASP A 28 7.89 -12.27 -11.71
C ASP A 28 8.34 -12.74 -13.10
N SER A 29 8.82 -11.84 -13.94
CA SER A 29 9.43 -12.20 -15.23
C SER A 29 10.79 -12.91 -15.09
N VAL A 30 11.38 -12.93 -13.88
CA VAL A 30 12.65 -13.60 -13.55
C VAL A 30 12.54 -14.28 -12.18
N ARG A 31 11.98 -15.47 -12.13
CA ARG A 31 12.03 -16.45 -11.04
C ARG A 31 12.47 -15.90 -9.67
N GLU A 32 11.51 -15.63 -8.81
CA GLU A 32 11.49 -15.78 -7.36
C GLU A 32 10.61 -14.70 -6.71
N TYR A 33 9.45 -15.12 -6.23
CA TYR A 33 8.47 -14.31 -5.48
C TYR A 33 8.99 -13.79 -4.12
N THR A 34 10.28 -13.90 -3.83
CA THR A 34 10.79 -13.81 -2.45
C THR A 34 11.53 -12.54 -2.09
N GLU A 35 11.93 -11.68 -3.04
CA GLU A 35 12.69 -10.47 -2.68
C GLU A 35 12.26 -9.25 -3.50
N VAL A 36 11.18 -8.61 -3.07
CA VAL A 36 10.95 -7.22 -3.50
C VAL A 36 11.87 -6.33 -2.68
N ASP A 37 12.74 -5.62 -3.35
CA ASP A 37 13.55 -4.60 -2.72
C ASP A 37 12.64 -3.46 -2.23
N VAL A 38 12.34 -3.46 -0.94
CA VAL A 38 11.43 -2.51 -0.30
C VAL A 38 11.87 -1.07 -0.53
N SER A 39 13.18 -0.84 -0.73
CA SER A 39 13.71 0.50 -1.01
C SER A 39 13.18 1.11 -2.31
N LYS A 40 12.73 0.28 -3.24
CA LYS A 40 12.16 0.72 -4.52
C LYS A 40 10.71 1.19 -4.45
N VAL A 41 10.01 0.88 -3.36
CA VAL A 41 8.59 1.18 -3.17
C VAL A 41 8.33 2.14 -2.01
N LEU A 42 9.36 2.53 -1.28
CA LEU A 42 9.31 3.49 -0.19
C LEU A 42 9.89 4.84 -0.66
N PHE A 43 9.10 5.88 -0.58
CA PHE A 43 9.48 7.22 -1.03
C PHE A 43 9.29 8.23 0.09
N GLU A 44 10.30 9.02 0.35
CA GLU A 44 10.19 10.13 1.28
C GLU A 44 9.46 11.30 0.61
N GLY A 45 8.37 11.73 1.23
CA GLY A 45 7.56 12.86 0.82
C GLY A 45 7.72 14.05 1.77
N TYR A 46 6.67 14.89 1.79
CA TYR A 46 6.65 16.11 2.59
C TYR A 46 7.04 15.85 4.04
N ASN A 47 7.99 16.63 4.54
CA ASN A 47 8.45 16.64 5.94
C ASN A 47 8.92 15.26 6.47
N GLY A 48 9.52 14.44 5.61
CA GLY A 48 10.05 13.13 6.00
C GLY A 48 8.99 12.02 6.13
N ILE A 49 7.76 12.25 5.67
CA ILE A 49 6.72 11.22 5.65
C ILE A 49 7.08 10.18 4.59
N VAL A 50 7.23 8.94 5.01
CA VAL A 50 7.47 7.83 4.07
C VAL A 50 6.15 7.37 3.46
N CYS A 51 6.12 7.34 2.14
CA CYS A 51 4.96 7.02 1.32
C CYS A 51 5.17 5.71 0.57
N ALA A 52 4.11 4.91 0.46
CA ALA A 52 4.05 3.72 -0.38
C ALA A 52 2.65 3.57 -0.97
N GLU A 53 2.58 3.12 -2.22
CA GLU A 53 1.32 2.80 -2.89
C GLU A 53 1.17 1.29 -3.08
N CYS A 54 0.03 0.74 -2.67
CA CYS A 54 -0.20 -0.69 -2.83
C CYS A 54 -0.37 -1.09 -4.29
N GLY A 55 -1.07 -0.26 -5.06
CA GLY A 55 -1.52 -0.62 -6.40
C GLY A 55 -2.71 -1.58 -6.39
N GLY A 56 -3.09 -2.04 -7.54
CA GLY A 56 -4.19 -3.01 -7.73
C GLY A 56 -4.19 -3.54 -9.14
N PRO A 57 -4.96 -4.61 -9.41
CA PRO A 57 -5.13 -5.10 -10.76
C PRO A 57 -5.88 -4.07 -11.62
N ASP A 58 -5.69 -4.16 -12.91
CA ASP A 58 -6.45 -3.36 -13.86
C ASP A 58 -7.96 -3.49 -13.63
N PRO A 59 -8.74 -2.45 -13.90
CA PRO A 59 -10.20 -2.49 -13.77
C PRO A 59 -10.80 -3.67 -14.52
N GLY A 60 -11.55 -4.52 -13.80
CA GLY A 60 -12.17 -5.73 -14.36
C GLY A 60 -11.31 -7.00 -14.28
N ILE A 61 -10.07 -6.92 -13.82
CA ILE A 61 -9.18 -8.07 -13.65
C ILE A 61 -8.92 -8.35 -12.15
N GLY A 62 -9.80 -9.11 -11.54
CA GLY A 62 -9.60 -9.58 -10.16
C GLY A 62 -10.09 -8.63 -9.06
N CYS A 63 -9.78 -8.99 -7.82
CA CYS A 63 -10.21 -8.25 -6.62
C CYS A 63 -9.08 -7.34 -6.13
N ALA A 64 -9.28 -6.04 -6.19
CA ALA A 64 -8.32 -5.03 -5.71
C ALA A 64 -7.93 -5.23 -4.23
N GLY A 65 -8.85 -5.72 -3.39
CA GLY A 65 -8.58 -5.99 -1.99
C GLY A 65 -7.56 -7.12 -1.76
N ARG A 66 -7.42 -8.07 -2.67
CA ARG A 66 -6.35 -9.08 -2.62
C ARG A 66 -4.98 -8.43 -2.81
N GLY A 67 -4.88 -7.50 -3.74
CA GLY A 67 -3.64 -6.75 -3.96
C GLY A 67 -3.20 -5.98 -2.72
N VAL A 68 -4.12 -5.33 -2.02
CA VAL A 68 -3.83 -4.63 -0.77
C VAL A 68 -3.30 -5.58 0.31
N ILE A 69 -3.91 -6.76 0.46
CA ILE A 69 -3.43 -7.78 1.42
C ILE A 69 -2.00 -8.18 1.09
N THR A 70 -1.75 -8.58 -0.16
CA THR A 70 -0.44 -9.02 -0.62
C THR A 70 0.63 -7.93 -0.42
N ALA A 71 0.31 -6.69 -0.76
CA ALA A 71 1.23 -5.57 -0.58
C ALA A 71 1.61 -5.35 0.89
N ILE A 72 0.63 -5.38 1.80
CA ILE A 72 0.88 -5.18 3.24
C ILE A 72 1.66 -6.36 3.84
N GLU A 73 1.31 -7.59 3.47
CA GLU A 73 2.02 -8.80 3.91
C GLU A 73 3.48 -8.76 3.46
N LEU A 74 3.73 -8.43 2.20
CA LEU A 74 5.06 -8.29 1.66
C LEU A 74 5.89 -7.23 2.42
N MET A 75 5.32 -6.05 2.66
CA MET A 75 5.97 -5.00 3.43
C MET A 75 6.36 -5.46 4.83
N LYS A 76 5.55 -6.30 5.47
CA LYS A 76 5.86 -6.90 6.78
C LYS A 76 6.95 -7.94 6.69
N GLU A 77 6.85 -8.87 5.75
CA GLU A 77 7.82 -9.95 5.56
C GLU A 77 9.21 -9.42 5.25
N GLN A 78 9.29 -8.35 4.47
CA GLN A 78 10.54 -7.67 4.13
C GLN A 78 11.04 -6.69 5.21
N GLY A 79 10.38 -6.62 6.36
CA GLY A 79 10.80 -5.79 7.48
C GLY A 79 10.75 -4.28 7.22
N ALA A 80 9.91 -3.83 6.27
CA ALA A 80 9.79 -2.43 5.92
C ALA A 80 9.40 -1.56 7.12
N PHE A 81 8.43 -2.01 7.90
CA PHE A 81 7.97 -1.28 9.08
C PHE A 81 9.03 -1.20 10.16
N ASP A 82 9.83 -2.26 10.35
CA ASP A 82 10.92 -2.28 11.31
C ASP A 82 12.06 -1.34 10.89
N SER A 83 12.35 -1.29 9.59
CA SER A 83 13.41 -0.43 9.05
C SER A 83 13.07 1.06 9.12
N ILE A 84 11.81 1.42 8.94
CA ILE A 84 11.31 2.81 9.03
C ILE A 84 11.08 3.20 10.49
N ASN A 85 10.66 2.24 11.33
CA ASN A 85 10.26 2.45 12.74
C ASN A 85 9.31 3.65 12.91
N PRO A 86 8.15 3.67 12.24
CA PRO A 86 7.26 4.82 12.22
C PRO A 86 6.51 4.98 13.54
N ASP A 87 6.29 6.22 14.00
CA ASP A 87 5.42 6.53 15.13
C ASP A 87 3.94 6.26 14.79
N PHE A 88 3.55 6.49 13.53
CA PHE A 88 2.20 6.32 13.02
C PHE A 88 2.23 5.71 11.63
N ILE A 89 1.24 4.85 11.34
CA ILE A 89 1.00 4.32 10.01
C ILE A 89 -0.43 4.69 9.61
N PHE A 90 -0.58 5.40 8.51
CA PHE A 90 -1.87 5.76 7.93
C PHE A 90 -2.17 4.85 6.74
N TYR A 91 -3.27 4.12 6.84
CA TYR A 91 -3.82 3.35 5.73
C TYR A 91 -4.96 4.15 5.10
N ASP A 92 -4.68 4.81 3.99
CA ASP A 92 -5.71 5.46 3.18
C ASP A 92 -6.43 4.39 2.35
N VAL A 93 -7.59 3.98 2.84
CA VAL A 93 -8.36 2.87 2.28
C VAL A 93 -9.52 3.40 1.47
N LEU A 94 -9.75 2.79 0.32
CA LEU A 94 -10.89 3.10 -0.54
C LEU A 94 -12.20 3.03 0.26
N GLY A 95 -12.98 4.09 0.23
CA GLY A 95 -14.24 4.20 0.99
C GLY A 95 -15.35 3.29 0.48
N ASP A 96 -15.27 2.89 -0.79
CA ASP A 96 -16.15 1.91 -1.41
C ASP A 96 -15.61 0.48 -1.18
N VAL A 97 -15.91 -0.08 -0.02
CA VAL A 97 -15.40 -1.37 0.42
C VAL A 97 -16.19 -2.50 -0.25
N VAL A 98 -15.86 -2.81 -1.48
CA VAL A 98 -16.48 -3.90 -2.26
C VAL A 98 -15.97 -5.29 -1.90
N CYS A 99 -14.86 -5.42 -1.19
CA CYS A 99 -14.36 -6.73 -0.74
C CYS A 99 -13.62 -6.67 0.58
N GLY A 100 -13.59 -7.81 1.30
CA GLY A 100 -12.98 -7.92 2.63
C GLY A 100 -11.48 -7.64 2.71
N GLY A 101 -10.79 -7.57 1.58
CA GLY A 101 -9.35 -7.25 1.54
C GLY A 101 -9.03 -5.86 2.04
N PHE A 102 -9.90 -4.87 1.81
CA PHE A 102 -9.72 -3.52 2.34
C PHE A 102 -9.89 -3.42 3.85
N ALA A 103 -10.58 -4.38 4.46
CA ALA A 103 -10.72 -4.47 5.91
C ALA A 103 -9.52 -5.15 6.61
N MET A 104 -8.55 -5.67 5.86
CA MET A 104 -7.41 -6.39 6.40
C MET A 104 -6.57 -5.55 7.37
N PRO A 105 -6.24 -4.28 7.09
CA PRO A 105 -5.53 -3.45 8.05
C PRO A 105 -6.23 -3.33 9.40
N LEU A 106 -7.57 -3.44 9.40
CA LEU A 106 -8.41 -3.34 10.61
C LEU A 106 -8.42 -4.62 11.44
N ARG A 107 -8.07 -5.77 10.86
CA ARG A 107 -8.22 -7.09 11.49
C ARG A 107 -7.01 -7.53 12.33
N GLN A 108 -5.87 -6.92 12.22
CA GLN A 108 -4.61 -7.43 12.77
C GLN A 108 -4.26 -7.01 14.20
N GLY A 109 -5.23 -6.63 15.02
CA GLY A 109 -5.02 -6.48 16.47
C GLY A 109 -4.06 -5.36 16.92
N ILE A 110 -3.58 -4.55 16.00
CA ILE A 110 -2.83 -3.34 16.28
C ILE A 110 -3.84 -2.32 16.79
N ARG A 111 -3.51 -1.53 17.78
CA ARG A 111 -4.36 -0.43 18.26
C ARG A 111 -4.61 0.53 17.12
N GLN A 112 -5.77 0.39 16.49
CA GLN A 112 -6.13 1.15 15.31
C GLN A 112 -7.24 2.12 15.65
N GLN A 113 -7.10 3.31 15.15
CA GLN A 113 -8.18 4.31 15.09
C GLN A 113 -8.69 4.31 13.65
N VAL A 114 -10.01 4.35 13.50
CA VAL A 114 -10.66 4.42 12.19
C VAL A 114 -11.33 5.77 12.05
N TYR A 115 -11.01 6.48 10.99
CA TYR A 115 -11.61 7.75 10.62
C TYR A 115 -12.46 7.53 9.36
N VAL A 116 -13.75 7.83 9.44
CA VAL A 116 -14.65 7.76 8.31
C VAL A 116 -14.92 9.19 7.82
N ILE A 117 -14.47 9.48 6.62
CA ILE A 117 -14.69 10.78 5.99
C ILE A 117 -15.96 10.70 5.16
N VAL A 118 -16.90 11.58 5.45
CA VAL A 118 -18.17 11.67 4.72
C VAL A 118 -18.37 13.10 4.20
N SER A 119 -18.95 13.22 3.01
CA SER A 119 -19.42 14.50 2.50
C SER A 119 -20.90 14.69 2.84
N PRO A 120 -21.35 15.91 3.13
CA PRO A 120 -22.76 16.22 3.34
C PRO A 120 -23.58 16.04 2.07
#